data_730c3775258f8fe23b7e23b8db7c98e3
#
_entry.id   730c3775258f8fe23b7e23b8db7c98e3
#
_cell.length_a   1.000
_cell.length_b   1.000
_cell.length_c   1.000
_cell.angle_alpha   90.00
_cell.angle_beta   90.00
_cell.angle_gamma   90.00
#
_symmetry.space_group_name_H-M   'P 1'
#
loop_
_entity.id
_entity.type
_entity.pdbx_description
1 polymer ?
#
loop_
_entity_poly.entity_id
_entity_poly.type
_entity_poly.pdbx_seq_one_letter_code
_entity_poly.pdbx_strand_id
1 'polypeptide(L)'
;MKPNTELLLSLLIPVFNYPEGLFRILYGLNLKNVKQCEVLVFDDSPYNGVEKLIDEWQLKSKFNITYVRNIPALGPIGNWNNLLDSAKGKFSLLMHHDEFPIEPDFLSQLCAKIETFPDKDIFILDCILVYPESGKSTPHIPSLIKSLLLRSRPTYLYRRNYIGPSAAFVCRTKSYPRFDERLMWFVDVDLYVQMFLKSRNYMYLSNIKVGSLQGRKDSITASISSSLKDIKGREISYLLNTKGFNDMWFNNDLASKIIRSLEFVFWGLMRVSTKIFSLLVNHSSIPRALIFRAIKPINNK
;
A
#
# COMPACT_ATOMS: atom_id res chain seq x y z
N MET A 1 0.68 32.68 21.13
CA MET A 1 -0.09 31.55 20.58
C MET A 1 0.86 30.71 19.75
N LYS A 2 1.09 29.42 20.10
CA LYS A 2 1.80 28.50 19.20
C LYS A 2 0.92 28.34 17.94
N PRO A 3 1.47 28.44 16.72
CA PRO A 3 0.69 28.16 15.54
C PRO A 3 0.18 26.73 15.67
N ASN A 4 -1.13 26.58 15.63
CA ASN A 4 -1.81 25.29 15.58
C ASN A 4 -1.48 24.70 14.20
N THR A 5 -0.32 24.05 14.07
CA THR A 5 0.08 23.41 12.82
C THR A 5 -0.79 22.18 12.68
N GLU A 6 -1.85 22.32 11.90
CA GLU A 6 -2.75 21.22 11.51
C GLU A 6 -1.88 20.07 10.96
N LEU A 7 -2.09 18.85 11.46
CA LEU A 7 -1.39 17.68 10.96
C LEU A 7 -1.80 17.41 9.50
N LEU A 8 -0.79 17.32 8.64
CA LEU A 8 -1.00 17.13 7.21
C LEU A 8 -1.20 15.66 6.83
N LEU A 9 -0.40 14.78 7.44
CA LEU A 9 -0.36 13.36 7.10
C LEU A 9 -0.33 12.47 8.34
N SER A 10 -1.19 11.46 8.37
CA SER A 10 -1.10 10.33 9.28
C SER A 10 -0.50 9.13 8.56
N LEU A 11 0.68 8.68 8.98
CA LEU A 11 1.26 7.41 8.58
C LEU A 11 0.76 6.33 9.53
N LEU A 12 0.01 5.37 9.00
CA LEU A 12 -0.68 4.32 9.73
C LEU A 12 0.04 3.00 9.48
N ILE A 13 0.57 2.38 10.53
CA ILE A 13 1.39 1.17 10.41
C ILE A 13 0.75 0.05 11.25
N PRO A 14 -0.01 -0.86 10.64
CA PRO A 14 -0.48 -2.07 11.33
C PRO A 14 0.66 -3.08 11.41
N VAL A 15 0.84 -3.68 12.58
CA VAL A 15 1.88 -4.69 12.80
C VAL A 15 1.27 -5.96 13.39
N PHE A 16 1.83 -7.09 12.95
CA PHE A 16 1.53 -8.41 13.52
C PHE A 16 2.77 -9.31 13.41
N ASN A 17 3.34 -9.71 14.54
CA ASN A 17 4.47 -10.64 14.66
C ASN A 17 5.69 -10.36 13.75
N TYR A 18 5.91 -9.08 13.38
CA TYR A 18 7.00 -8.73 12.48
C TYR A 18 7.70 -7.41 12.84
N PRO A 19 8.43 -7.36 13.98
CA PRO A 19 9.16 -6.17 14.40
C PRO A 19 10.22 -5.71 13.38
N GLU A 20 10.85 -6.64 12.64
CA GLU A 20 11.84 -6.31 11.60
C GLU A 20 11.21 -5.53 10.43
N GLY A 21 9.95 -5.79 10.13
CA GLY A 21 9.19 -5.03 9.13
C GLY A 21 8.96 -3.59 9.59
N LEU A 22 8.50 -3.43 10.83
CA LEU A 22 8.34 -2.10 11.44
C LEU A 22 9.69 -1.35 11.48
N PHE A 23 10.76 -2.00 11.93
CA PHE A 23 12.09 -1.40 11.94
C PHE A 23 12.50 -0.90 10.55
N ARG A 24 12.25 -1.69 9.50
CA ARG A 24 12.54 -1.30 8.12
C ARG A 24 11.81 -0.03 7.71
N ILE A 25 10.53 0.08 8.05
CA ILE A 25 9.74 1.29 7.79
C ILE A 25 10.35 2.47 8.52
N LEU A 26 10.50 2.38 9.84
CA LEU A 26 10.99 3.47 10.68
C LEU A 26 12.41 3.92 10.30
N TYR A 27 13.28 2.96 9.97
CA TYR A 27 14.64 3.26 9.51
C TYR A 27 14.67 3.90 8.12
N GLY A 28 13.76 3.51 7.24
CA GLY A 28 13.61 4.09 5.90
C GLY A 28 13.03 5.51 5.92
N LEU A 29 12.36 5.89 7.00
CA LEU A 29 11.78 7.21 7.18
C LEU A 29 12.80 8.16 7.82
N ASN A 30 13.18 9.22 7.13
CA ASN A 30 13.94 10.31 7.73
C ASN A 30 13.01 11.25 8.51
N LEU A 31 12.69 10.88 9.76
CA LEU A 31 11.73 11.61 10.59
C LEU A 31 12.26 12.94 11.16
N LYS A 32 13.55 13.26 10.97
CA LYS A 32 14.20 14.42 11.62
C LYS A 32 13.59 15.78 11.24
N ASN A 33 13.06 15.90 10.04
CA ASN A 33 12.58 17.16 9.46
C ASN A 33 11.08 17.17 9.13
N VAL A 34 10.32 16.18 9.60
CA VAL A 34 8.89 16.04 9.27
C VAL A 34 8.06 16.55 10.45
N LYS A 35 7.59 17.80 10.36
CA LYS A 35 6.87 18.47 11.48
C LYS A 35 5.35 18.31 11.45
N GLN A 36 4.78 18.00 10.28
CA GLN A 36 3.33 17.96 10.04
C GLN A 36 2.79 16.55 9.87
N CYS A 37 3.54 15.54 10.33
CA CYS A 37 3.13 14.14 10.27
C CYS A 37 3.03 13.53 11.65
N GLU A 38 2.08 12.63 11.82
CA GLU A 38 2.06 11.67 12.92
C GLU A 38 2.34 10.27 12.38
N VAL A 39 2.89 9.42 13.23
CA VAL A 39 3.08 7.99 12.97
C VAL A 39 2.32 7.23 14.05
N LEU A 40 1.34 6.43 13.61
CA LEU A 40 0.54 5.57 14.46
C LEU A 40 0.94 4.12 14.17
N VAL A 41 1.32 3.38 15.19
CA VAL A 41 1.68 1.96 15.11
C VAL A 41 0.71 1.17 15.97
N PHE A 42 -0.15 0.38 15.35
CA PHE A 42 -1.11 -0.48 16.06
C PHE A 42 -0.73 -1.94 15.87
N ASP A 43 -0.55 -2.61 17.00
CA ASP A 43 0.06 -3.94 17.09
C ASP A 43 -0.92 -4.99 17.60
N ASP A 44 -1.18 -5.96 16.76
CA ASP A 44 -2.00 -7.14 17.07
C ASP A 44 -1.18 -8.34 17.53
N SER A 45 0.12 -8.18 17.75
CA SER A 45 1.01 -9.29 18.13
C SER A 45 0.69 -9.83 19.52
N PRO A 46 0.72 -11.16 19.70
CA PRO A 46 0.54 -11.77 21.02
C PRO A 46 1.75 -11.57 21.93
N TYR A 47 2.92 -11.21 21.35
CA TYR A 47 4.19 -11.03 22.08
C TYR A 47 4.63 -9.57 22.02
N ASN A 48 5.50 -9.16 22.96
CA ASN A 48 5.94 -7.77 23.14
C ASN A 48 7.18 -7.37 22.32
N GLY A 49 7.50 -8.11 21.24
CA GLY A 49 8.67 -7.80 20.40
C GLY A 49 8.58 -6.45 19.69
N VAL A 50 7.38 -6.07 19.26
CA VAL A 50 7.11 -4.77 18.63
C VAL A 50 7.21 -3.64 19.65
N GLU A 51 6.63 -3.82 20.84
CA GLU A 51 6.68 -2.86 21.94
C GLU A 51 8.12 -2.52 22.33
N LYS A 52 8.97 -3.53 22.56
CA LYS A 52 10.39 -3.35 22.84
C LYS A 52 11.12 -2.56 21.75
N LEU A 53 10.81 -2.83 20.49
CA LEU A 53 11.39 -2.10 19.37
C LEU A 53 11.00 -0.61 19.40
N ILE A 54 9.73 -0.30 19.71
CA ILE A 54 9.25 1.07 19.81
C ILE A 54 9.94 1.80 20.97
N ASP A 55 10.05 1.16 22.13
CA ASP A 55 10.74 1.73 23.28
C ASP A 55 12.20 2.08 22.95
N GLU A 56 12.93 1.15 22.36
CA GLU A 56 14.31 1.38 21.90
C GLU A 56 14.41 2.49 20.85
N TRP A 57 13.43 2.59 19.95
CA TRP A 57 13.38 3.64 18.95
C TRP A 57 13.14 5.01 19.57
N GLN A 58 12.19 5.14 20.49
CA GLN A 58 11.86 6.40 21.16
C GLN A 58 13.02 6.94 21.99
N LEU A 59 13.81 6.08 22.60
CA LEU A 59 15.04 6.48 23.32
C LEU A 59 16.08 7.13 22.39
N LYS A 60 16.12 6.73 21.12
CA LYS A 60 17.12 7.18 20.13
C LYS A 60 16.60 8.28 19.21
N SER A 61 15.28 8.39 19.04
CA SER A 61 14.61 9.29 18.12
C SER A 61 13.90 10.42 18.87
N LYS A 62 13.98 11.64 18.34
CA LYS A 62 13.19 12.78 18.85
C LYS A 62 11.76 12.79 18.30
N PHE A 63 11.43 11.87 17.41
CA PHE A 63 10.10 11.79 16.81
C PHE A 63 9.19 10.91 17.67
N ASN A 64 8.04 11.46 18.06
CA ASN A 64 7.07 10.75 18.87
C ASN A 64 6.20 9.84 17.97
N ILE A 65 6.22 8.53 18.25
CA ILE A 65 5.37 7.52 17.62
C ILE A 65 4.25 7.19 18.61
N THR A 66 3.02 7.26 18.17
CA THR A 66 1.90 6.73 18.95
C THR A 66 1.82 5.23 18.76
N TYR A 67 2.13 4.47 19.79
CA TYR A 67 2.05 3.01 19.79
C TYR A 67 0.85 2.54 20.60
N VAL A 68 0.08 1.62 20.05
CA VAL A 68 -1.04 0.96 20.72
C VAL A 68 -0.95 -0.55 20.46
N ARG A 69 -0.94 -1.34 21.53
CA ARG A 69 -1.10 -2.78 21.43
C ARG A 69 -2.55 -3.15 21.67
N ASN A 70 -3.15 -3.87 20.71
CA ASN A 70 -4.54 -4.31 20.82
C ASN A 70 -4.62 -5.57 21.69
N ILE A 71 -5.38 -5.49 22.79
CA ILE A 71 -5.65 -6.63 23.69
C ILE A 71 -7.14 -6.65 23.98
N PRO A 72 -7.90 -7.63 23.45
CA PRO A 72 -7.46 -8.68 22.49
C PRO A 72 -7.10 -8.13 21.11
N ALA A 73 -6.39 -8.95 20.32
CA ALA A 73 -6.12 -8.64 18.92
C ALA A 73 -7.41 -8.44 18.12
N LEU A 74 -7.43 -7.44 17.24
CA LEU A 74 -8.59 -7.05 16.43
C LEU A 74 -8.67 -7.79 15.09
N GLY A 75 -7.61 -8.49 14.71
CA GLY A 75 -7.41 -9.03 13.37
C GLY A 75 -7.03 -7.94 12.34
N PRO A 76 -6.60 -8.34 11.13
CA PRO A 76 -6.02 -7.40 10.19
C PRO A 76 -6.93 -6.21 9.89
N ILE A 77 -8.16 -6.46 9.48
CA ILE A 77 -9.10 -5.42 9.03
C ILE A 77 -9.58 -4.57 10.20
N GLY A 78 -9.85 -5.17 11.36
CA GLY A 78 -10.18 -4.45 12.60
C GLY A 78 -9.05 -3.49 13.00
N ASN A 79 -7.81 -3.95 12.96
CA ASN A 79 -6.63 -3.14 13.26
C ASN A 79 -6.47 -1.98 12.26
N TRP A 80 -6.66 -2.21 10.95
CA TRP A 80 -6.58 -1.16 9.93
C TRP A 80 -7.66 -0.10 10.11
N ASN A 81 -8.90 -0.53 10.38
CA ASN A 81 -10.01 0.37 10.64
C ASN A 81 -9.78 1.20 11.91
N ASN A 82 -9.23 0.61 12.96
CA ASN A 82 -8.93 1.31 14.20
C ASN A 82 -7.81 2.37 14.01
N LEU A 83 -6.80 2.07 13.19
CA LEU A 83 -5.79 3.04 12.78
C LEU A 83 -6.41 4.23 12.04
N LEU A 84 -7.32 3.97 11.07
CA LEU A 84 -8.02 5.01 10.33
C LEU A 84 -8.88 5.90 11.24
N ASP A 85 -9.58 5.32 12.21
CA ASP A 85 -10.40 6.06 13.17
C ASP A 85 -9.56 6.95 14.11
N SER A 86 -8.29 6.57 14.33
CA SER A 86 -7.35 7.28 15.20
C SER A 86 -6.55 8.39 14.46
N ALA A 87 -6.60 8.42 13.14
CA ALA A 87 -5.84 9.34 12.32
C ALA A 87 -6.35 10.78 12.44
N LYS A 88 -5.43 11.73 12.69
CA LYS A 88 -5.71 13.16 12.86
C LYS A 88 -5.21 14.02 11.71
N GLY A 89 -4.33 13.47 10.87
CA GLY A 89 -3.81 14.16 9.68
C GLY A 89 -4.90 14.41 8.65
N LYS A 90 -4.74 15.44 7.85
CA LYS A 90 -5.64 15.79 6.75
C LYS A 90 -5.70 14.67 5.69
N PHE A 91 -4.59 13.97 5.51
CA PHE A 91 -4.45 12.80 4.67
C PHE A 91 -3.97 11.60 5.48
N SER A 92 -4.29 10.40 5.01
CA SER A 92 -3.83 9.15 5.61
C SER A 92 -3.13 8.27 4.57
N LEU A 93 -2.06 7.63 5.00
CA LEU A 93 -1.30 6.63 4.28
C LEU A 93 -1.20 5.39 5.16
N LEU A 94 -1.80 4.28 4.74
CA LEU A 94 -1.64 2.98 5.37
C LEU A 94 -0.44 2.26 4.76
N MET A 95 0.52 1.84 5.59
CA MET A 95 1.72 1.13 5.18
C MET A 95 1.86 -0.14 6.01
N HIS A 96 1.67 -1.30 5.39
CA HIS A 96 1.81 -2.59 6.06
C HIS A 96 3.28 -2.87 6.39
N HIS A 97 3.51 -3.75 7.35
CA HIS A 97 4.86 -4.08 7.83
C HIS A 97 5.77 -4.80 6.80
N ASP A 98 5.23 -5.20 5.64
CA ASP A 98 5.96 -5.73 4.49
C ASP A 98 6.16 -4.70 3.36
N GLU A 99 5.73 -3.47 3.59
CA GLU A 99 5.92 -2.31 2.72
C GLU A 99 6.94 -1.36 3.34
N PHE A 100 7.57 -0.51 2.54
CA PHE A 100 8.57 0.44 3.05
C PHE A 100 8.82 1.58 2.06
N PRO A 101 9.28 2.76 2.53
CA PRO A 101 9.69 3.84 1.65
C PRO A 101 10.97 3.48 0.90
N ILE A 102 11.06 3.82 -0.38
CA ILE A 102 12.28 3.61 -1.17
C ILE A 102 13.28 4.74 -0.93
N GLU A 103 12.82 5.98 -0.95
CA GLU A 103 13.66 7.16 -0.76
C GLU A 103 13.67 7.60 0.71
N PRO A 104 14.84 7.99 1.28
CA PRO A 104 14.94 8.42 2.69
C PRO A 104 14.11 9.66 3.02
N ASP A 105 13.84 10.52 2.05
CA ASP A 105 13.06 11.75 2.17
C ASP A 105 11.60 11.59 1.73
N PHE A 106 11.13 10.35 1.63
CA PHE A 106 9.79 9.96 1.20
C PHE A 106 8.68 10.81 1.83
N LEU A 107 8.64 10.93 3.17
CA LEU A 107 7.60 11.72 3.84
C LEU A 107 7.70 13.20 3.51
N SER A 108 8.90 13.76 3.46
CA SER A 108 9.10 15.17 3.13
C SER A 108 8.64 15.48 1.70
N GLN A 109 8.97 14.59 0.75
CA GLN A 109 8.52 14.73 -0.63
C GLN A 109 6.99 14.62 -0.75
N LEU A 110 6.40 13.64 -0.06
CA LEU A 110 4.94 13.45 -0.06
C LEU A 110 4.21 14.65 0.53
N CYS A 111 4.64 15.13 1.69
CA CYS A 111 4.06 16.32 2.33
C CYS A 111 4.17 17.56 1.43
N ALA A 112 5.32 17.79 0.82
CA ALA A 112 5.51 18.90 -0.12
C ALA A 112 4.55 18.80 -1.33
N LYS A 113 4.26 17.59 -1.83
CA LYS A 113 3.28 17.40 -2.90
C LYS A 113 1.86 17.65 -2.43
N ILE A 114 1.49 17.21 -1.24
CA ILE A 114 0.17 17.46 -0.65
C ILE A 114 -0.04 18.98 -0.45
N GLU A 115 0.97 19.70 0.06
CA GLU A 115 0.92 21.16 0.23
C GLU A 115 0.82 21.91 -1.10
N THR A 116 1.54 21.44 -2.13
CA THR A 116 1.51 22.06 -3.47
C THR A 116 0.15 21.86 -4.15
N PHE A 117 -0.54 20.75 -3.86
CA PHE A 117 -1.81 20.39 -4.49
C PHE A 117 -2.90 20.11 -3.45
N PRO A 118 -3.27 21.12 -2.64
CA PRO A 118 -4.15 20.95 -1.48
C PRO A 118 -5.62 20.64 -1.87
N ASP A 119 -5.98 20.87 -3.12
CA ASP A 119 -7.28 20.56 -3.69
C ASP A 119 -7.47 19.09 -4.03
N LYS A 120 -6.38 18.31 -4.16
CA LYS A 120 -6.46 16.90 -4.48
C LYS A 120 -7.04 16.08 -3.32
N ASP A 121 -7.78 15.04 -3.68
CA ASP A 121 -8.38 14.11 -2.72
C ASP A 121 -7.55 12.83 -2.57
N ILE A 122 -6.84 12.46 -3.65
CA ILE A 122 -6.09 11.20 -3.74
C ILE A 122 -4.72 11.46 -4.34
N PHE A 123 -3.68 10.86 -3.75
CA PHE A 123 -2.35 10.75 -4.36
C PHE A 123 -2.01 9.27 -4.53
N ILE A 124 -1.49 8.92 -5.71
CA ILE A 124 -1.10 7.55 -6.05
C ILE A 124 0.37 7.52 -6.32
N LEU A 125 1.08 6.63 -5.63
CA LEU A 125 2.52 6.49 -5.67
C LEU A 125 2.92 5.32 -6.59
N ASP A 126 4.17 5.28 -7.00
CA ASP A 126 4.72 4.11 -7.66
C ASP A 126 5.07 3.01 -6.64
N CYS A 127 5.03 1.77 -7.10
CA CYS A 127 5.38 0.62 -6.28
C CYS A 127 6.43 -0.25 -6.98
N ILE A 128 7.43 -0.66 -6.19
CA ILE A 128 8.46 -1.61 -6.59
C ILE A 128 8.22 -2.91 -5.81
N LEU A 129 8.00 -3.99 -6.54
CA LEU A 129 7.95 -5.34 -5.97
C LEU A 129 9.37 -5.84 -5.73
N VAL A 130 9.66 -6.23 -4.51
CA VAL A 130 10.99 -6.71 -4.10
C VAL A 130 10.89 -8.18 -3.71
N TYR A 131 11.71 -9.02 -4.34
CA TYR A 131 11.77 -10.46 -4.12
C TYR A 131 13.07 -10.79 -3.37
N PRO A 132 13.05 -10.90 -2.02
CA PRO A 132 14.27 -11.08 -1.22
C PRO A 132 15.07 -12.32 -1.60
N GLU A 133 14.40 -13.45 -1.84
CA GLU A 133 15.03 -14.73 -2.17
C GLU A 133 15.85 -14.69 -3.46
N SER A 134 15.37 -13.97 -4.47
CA SER A 134 16.05 -13.87 -5.77
C SER A 134 16.90 -12.60 -5.92
N GLY A 135 16.82 -11.65 -4.96
CA GLY A 135 17.45 -10.34 -5.04
C GLY A 135 16.92 -9.46 -6.19
N LYS A 136 15.80 -9.84 -6.79
CA LYS A 136 15.19 -9.11 -7.91
C LYS A 136 14.21 -8.05 -7.41
N SER A 137 14.09 -6.98 -8.17
CA SER A 137 13.04 -5.98 -8.00
C SER A 137 12.44 -5.61 -9.35
N THR A 138 11.14 -5.36 -9.37
CA THR A 138 10.43 -4.97 -10.59
C THR A 138 9.36 -3.93 -10.25
N PRO A 139 9.07 -2.97 -11.14
CA PRO A 139 7.90 -2.12 -10.96
C PRO A 139 6.64 -3.00 -10.93
N HIS A 140 5.71 -2.67 -10.04
CA HIS A 140 4.40 -3.35 -9.98
C HIS A 140 3.68 -3.24 -11.33
N ILE A 141 3.55 -2.03 -11.82
CA ILE A 141 3.10 -1.71 -13.20
C ILE A 141 3.93 -0.51 -13.65
N PRO A 142 4.47 -0.50 -14.89
CA PRO A 142 5.20 0.65 -15.40
C PRO A 142 4.40 1.94 -15.32
N SER A 143 5.05 3.05 -14.98
CA SER A 143 4.43 4.35 -14.70
C SER A 143 3.49 4.84 -15.81
N LEU A 144 3.90 4.68 -17.07
CA LEU A 144 3.08 5.08 -18.22
C LEU A 144 1.76 4.28 -18.27
N ILE A 145 1.84 2.96 -18.08
CA ILE A 145 0.66 2.07 -18.10
C ILE A 145 -0.24 2.36 -16.92
N LYS A 146 0.33 2.56 -15.72
CA LYS A 146 -0.43 2.95 -14.53
C LYS A 146 -1.19 4.25 -14.80
N SER A 147 -0.53 5.26 -15.36
CA SER A 147 -1.16 6.54 -15.70
C SER A 147 -2.33 6.39 -16.68
N LEU A 148 -2.21 5.50 -17.66
CA LEU A 148 -3.30 5.20 -18.61
C LEU A 148 -4.45 4.47 -17.91
N LEU A 149 -4.16 3.46 -17.10
CA LEU A 149 -5.17 2.67 -16.38
C LEU A 149 -5.94 3.49 -15.34
N LEU A 150 -5.31 4.45 -14.70
CA LEU A 150 -5.96 5.36 -13.75
C LEU A 150 -7.09 6.19 -14.39
N ARG A 151 -7.06 6.36 -15.71
CA ARG A 151 -8.12 7.02 -16.48
C ARG A 151 -9.28 6.08 -16.85
N SER A 152 -9.10 4.78 -16.64
CA SER A 152 -10.12 3.77 -16.89
C SER A 152 -11.23 3.79 -15.84
N ARG A 153 -12.20 2.90 -15.94
CA ARG A 153 -13.24 2.73 -14.93
C ARG A 153 -12.64 2.19 -13.64
N PRO A 154 -12.99 2.72 -12.44
CA PRO A 154 -12.46 2.24 -11.16
C PRO A 154 -12.69 0.75 -10.95
N THR A 155 -13.84 0.25 -11.36
CA THR A 155 -14.24 -1.16 -11.22
C THR A 155 -13.29 -2.13 -11.94
N TYR A 156 -12.51 -1.65 -12.90
CA TYR A 156 -11.45 -2.45 -13.51
C TYR A 156 -10.38 -2.90 -12.49
N LEU A 157 -10.23 -2.20 -11.37
CA LEU A 157 -9.35 -2.60 -10.27
C LEU A 157 -9.68 -4.00 -9.71
N TYR A 158 -10.94 -4.39 -9.69
CA TYR A 158 -11.31 -5.76 -9.25
C TYR A 158 -10.79 -6.83 -10.21
N ARG A 159 -10.62 -6.47 -11.46
CA ARG A 159 -10.03 -7.35 -12.46
C ARG A 159 -8.53 -7.41 -12.32
N ARG A 160 -7.93 -6.25 -12.12
CA ARG A 160 -6.48 -6.10 -11.95
C ARG A 160 -6.14 -4.92 -11.06
N ASN A 161 -5.53 -5.19 -9.92
CA ASN A 161 -4.98 -4.14 -9.08
C ASN A 161 -3.78 -3.49 -9.80
N TYR A 162 -3.98 -2.32 -10.37
CA TYR A 162 -2.94 -1.53 -11.02
C TYR A 162 -2.41 -0.39 -10.16
N ILE A 163 -2.98 -0.16 -8.98
CA ILE A 163 -2.47 0.80 -8.00
C ILE A 163 -1.29 0.17 -7.26
N GLY A 164 -1.48 -1.01 -6.75
CA GLY A 164 -0.49 -1.73 -5.96
C GLY A 164 -0.94 -1.93 -4.51
N PRO A 165 0.02 -2.02 -3.57
CA PRO A 165 -0.25 -2.19 -2.16
C PRO A 165 -0.82 -0.91 -1.52
N SER A 166 -1.31 -1.00 -0.26
CA SER A 166 -1.93 0.11 0.45
C SER A 166 -1.01 1.32 0.59
N ALA A 167 0.29 1.13 0.75
CA ALA A 167 1.27 2.22 0.80
C ALA A 167 1.41 3.01 -0.51
N ALA A 168 0.86 2.52 -1.63
CA ALA A 168 0.82 3.27 -2.88
C ALA A 168 -0.40 4.22 -2.99
N PHE A 169 -1.26 4.27 -1.95
CA PHE A 169 -2.51 5.00 -1.98
C PHE A 169 -2.64 5.93 -0.76
N VAL A 170 -2.70 7.23 -1.02
CA VAL A 170 -2.88 8.28 -0.01
C VAL A 170 -4.17 9.01 -0.30
N CYS A 171 -5.04 9.18 0.67
CA CYS A 171 -6.24 9.97 0.46
C CYS A 171 -6.65 10.79 1.70
N ARG A 172 -7.59 11.71 1.50
CA ARG A 172 -8.12 12.52 2.60
C ARG A 172 -8.70 11.64 3.69
N THR A 173 -8.23 11.82 4.92
CA THR A 173 -8.65 11.02 6.09
C THR A 173 -10.16 11.02 6.27
N LYS A 174 -10.82 12.17 6.17
CA LYS A 174 -12.28 12.29 6.29
C LYS A 174 -13.08 11.54 5.22
N SER A 175 -12.46 11.27 4.07
CA SER A 175 -13.09 10.58 2.94
C SER A 175 -12.64 9.12 2.84
N TYR A 176 -11.70 8.69 3.66
CA TYR A 176 -11.14 7.35 3.64
C TYR A 176 -12.24 6.35 3.96
N PRO A 177 -12.58 5.41 3.06
CA PRO A 177 -13.57 4.38 3.34
C PRO A 177 -13.06 3.43 4.42
N ARG A 178 -13.97 2.80 5.13
CA ARG A 178 -13.57 1.67 6.00
C ARG A 178 -13.35 0.43 5.17
N PHE A 179 -12.39 -0.37 5.58
CA PHE A 179 -12.17 -1.69 5.02
C PHE A 179 -13.33 -2.61 5.36
N ASP A 180 -13.81 -3.36 4.38
CA ASP A 180 -14.94 -4.29 4.54
C ASP A 180 -14.45 -5.61 5.14
N GLU A 181 -14.89 -5.92 6.36
CA GLU A 181 -14.49 -7.09 7.15
C GLU A 181 -14.90 -8.44 6.52
N ARG A 182 -15.77 -8.40 5.49
CA ARG A 182 -16.21 -9.60 4.76
C ARG A 182 -15.27 -9.97 3.63
N LEU A 183 -14.28 -9.14 3.34
CA LEU A 183 -13.28 -9.36 2.28
C LEU A 183 -11.97 -9.86 2.88
N MET A 184 -11.27 -10.70 2.13
CA MET A 184 -9.92 -11.18 2.44
C MET A 184 -8.93 -10.90 1.31
N TRP A 185 -9.40 -10.98 0.06
CA TRP A 185 -8.58 -10.79 -1.13
C TRP A 185 -8.72 -9.40 -1.75
N PHE A 186 -9.96 -8.92 -1.92
CA PHE A 186 -10.23 -7.64 -2.57
C PHE A 186 -10.25 -6.46 -1.59
N VAL A 187 -9.70 -6.58 -0.42
CA VAL A 187 -9.78 -5.60 0.67
C VAL A 187 -9.28 -4.21 0.22
N ASP A 188 -8.02 -4.13 -0.25
CA ASP A 188 -7.44 -2.88 -0.73
C ASP A 188 -8.11 -2.39 -2.01
N VAL A 189 -8.38 -3.32 -2.93
CA VAL A 189 -9.02 -3.00 -4.22
C VAL A 189 -10.39 -2.41 -4.03
N ASP A 190 -11.20 -2.97 -3.13
CA ASP A 190 -12.54 -2.46 -2.83
C ASP A 190 -12.47 -1.03 -2.27
N LEU A 191 -11.54 -0.79 -1.37
CA LEU A 191 -11.30 0.54 -0.82
C LEU A 191 -10.94 1.55 -1.91
N TYR A 192 -10.03 1.19 -2.83
CA TYR A 192 -9.65 2.06 -3.95
C TYR A 192 -10.84 2.36 -4.86
N VAL A 193 -11.62 1.33 -5.18
CA VAL A 193 -12.83 1.50 -6.00
C VAL A 193 -13.84 2.43 -5.32
N GLN A 194 -14.12 2.21 -4.04
CA GLN A 194 -15.02 3.09 -3.27
C GLN A 194 -14.55 4.54 -3.29
N MET A 195 -13.25 4.77 -3.09
CA MET A 195 -12.71 6.12 -3.09
C MET A 195 -12.77 6.77 -4.46
N PHE A 196 -12.46 6.05 -5.54
CA PHE A 196 -12.56 6.55 -6.91
C PHE A 196 -14.01 6.75 -7.41
N LEU A 197 -14.98 6.07 -6.81
CA LEU A 197 -16.40 6.34 -7.06
C LEU A 197 -16.85 7.63 -6.36
N LYS A 198 -16.25 7.98 -5.22
CA LYS A 198 -16.53 9.24 -4.51
C LYS A 198 -15.84 10.45 -5.15
N SER A 199 -14.57 10.27 -5.56
CA SER A 199 -13.77 11.35 -6.14
C SER A 199 -12.85 10.85 -7.23
N ARG A 200 -12.79 11.61 -8.33
CA ARG A 200 -11.82 11.42 -9.43
C ARG A 200 -10.71 12.48 -9.40
N ASN A 201 -10.67 13.28 -8.34
CA ASN A 201 -9.67 14.32 -8.16
C ASN A 201 -8.39 13.74 -7.55
N TYR A 202 -7.62 13.05 -8.37
CA TYR A 202 -6.37 12.41 -7.97
C TYR A 202 -5.14 13.05 -8.63
N MET A 203 -3.97 12.78 -8.04
CA MET A 203 -2.66 13.05 -8.64
C MET A 203 -1.82 11.76 -8.60
N TYR A 204 -1.16 11.45 -9.72
CA TYR A 204 -0.20 10.36 -9.79
C TYR A 204 1.22 10.90 -9.63
N LEU A 205 1.96 10.34 -8.67
CA LEU A 205 3.31 10.73 -8.29
C LEU A 205 4.30 9.61 -8.63
N SER A 206 4.80 9.57 -9.86
CA SER A 206 5.71 8.53 -10.35
C SER A 206 7.11 8.59 -9.74
N ASN A 207 7.49 9.71 -9.16
CA ASN A 207 8.79 9.94 -8.56
C ASN A 207 8.85 9.61 -7.05
N ILE A 208 7.71 9.33 -6.41
CA ILE A 208 7.64 8.88 -5.02
C ILE A 208 7.27 7.40 -5.04
N LYS A 209 8.11 6.57 -4.42
CA LYS A 209 7.98 5.12 -4.55
C LYS A 209 7.94 4.42 -3.21
N VAL A 210 7.15 3.36 -3.16
CA VAL A 210 7.10 2.41 -2.06
C VAL A 210 7.62 1.05 -2.51
N GLY A 211 8.32 0.36 -1.64
CA GLY A 211 8.70 -1.04 -1.83
C GLY A 211 7.65 -1.96 -1.20
N SER A 212 7.40 -3.11 -1.81
CA SER A 212 6.58 -4.18 -1.24
C SER A 212 7.31 -5.52 -1.35
N LEU A 213 7.49 -6.18 -0.22
CA LEU A 213 8.14 -7.49 -0.16
C LEU A 213 7.22 -8.57 -0.69
N GLN A 214 7.74 -9.40 -1.59
CA GLN A 214 7.00 -10.49 -2.21
C GLN A 214 7.56 -11.85 -1.79
N GLY A 215 6.70 -12.87 -1.81
CA GLY A 215 7.11 -14.27 -1.55
C GLY A 215 7.24 -14.63 -0.07
N ARG A 216 6.78 -13.81 0.85
CA ARG A 216 6.77 -14.14 2.28
C ARG A 216 5.79 -15.27 2.57
N LYS A 217 6.27 -16.29 3.31
CA LYS A 217 5.46 -17.46 3.70
C LYS A 217 4.38 -17.14 4.74
N ASP A 218 4.61 -16.12 5.54
CA ASP A 218 3.74 -15.62 6.62
C ASP A 218 2.80 -14.48 6.19
N SER A 219 2.72 -14.19 4.88
CA SER A 219 1.77 -13.21 4.35
C SER A 219 0.34 -13.75 4.29
N ILE A 220 -0.65 -12.85 4.39
CA ILE A 220 -2.07 -13.20 4.19
C ILE A 220 -2.26 -13.88 2.84
N THR A 221 -1.63 -13.38 1.78
CA THR A 221 -1.66 -13.98 0.44
C THR A 221 -1.17 -15.43 0.43
N ALA A 222 -0.11 -15.74 1.16
CA ALA A 222 0.41 -17.10 1.26
C ALA A 222 -0.54 -18.02 2.03
N SER A 223 -1.14 -17.54 3.12
CA SER A 223 -2.05 -18.34 3.96
C SER A 223 -3.33 -18.75 3.23
N ILE A 224 -3.81 -17.94 2.29
CA ILE A 224 -5.04 -18.21 1.52
C ILE A 224 -4.78 -18.83 0.14
N SER A 225 -3.54 -19.11 -0.22
CA SER A 225 -3.15 -19.52 -1.59
C SER A 225 -3.90 -20.77 -2.09
N SER A 226 -4.13 -21.76 -1.24
CA SER A 226 -4.86 -23.01 -1.58
C SER A 226 -6.36 -22.77 -1.85
N SER A 227 -6.98 -21.80 -1.20
CA SER A 227 -8.40 -21.48 -1.31
C SER A 227 -8.68 -20.20 -2.10
N LEU A 228 -7.67 -19.61 -2.70
CA LEU A 228 -7.75 -18.31 -3.35
C LEU A 228 -8.83 -18.23 -4.43
N LYS A 229 -9.01 -19.29 -5.22
CA LYS A 229 -10.03 -19.33 -6.29
C LYS A 229 -11.45 -19.22 -5.71
N ASP A 230 -11.71 -19.95 -4.63
CA ASP A 230 -13.03 -19.99 -3.98
C ASP A 230 -13.28 -18.67 -3.23
N ILE A 231 -12.26 -18.13 -2.57
CA ILE A 231 -12.35 -16.80 -1.91
C ILE A 231 -12.71 -15.74 -2.95
N LYS A 232 -11.97 -15.66 -4.06
CA LYS A 232 -12.26 -14.72 -5.15
C LYS A 232 -13.68 -14.87 -5.70
N GLY A 233 -14.14 -16.10 -5.90
CA GLY A 233 -15.50 -16.37 -6.40
C GLY A 233 -16.58 -15.86 -5.44
N ARG A 234 -16.43 -16.13 -4.16
CA ARG A 234 -17.38 -15.65 -3.11
C ARG A 234 -17.37 -14.14 -2.99
N GLU A 235 -16.18 -13.53 -2.96
CA GLU A 235 -16.06 -12.09 -2.81
C GLU A 235 -16.57 -11.33 -4.04
N ILE A 236 -16.32 -11.82 -5.25
CA ILE A 236 -16.92 -11.24 -6.47
C ILE A 236 -18.45 -11.31 -6.38
N SER A 237 -19.01 -12.47 -6.03
CA SER A 237 -20.48 -12.62 -5.87
C SER A 237 -21.03 -11.66 -4.81
N TYR A 238 -20.32 -11.51 -3.69
CA TYR A 238 -20.69 -10.58 -2.64
C TYR A 238 -20.67 -9.13 -3.15
N LEU A 239 -19.61 -8.69 -3.81
CA LEU A 239 -19.46 -7.34 -4.35
C LEU A 239 -20.51 -7.01 -5.41
N LEU A 240 -20.82 -7.96 -6.29
CA LEU A 240 -21.87 -7.81 -7.30
C LEU A 240 -23.25 -7.62 -6.66
N ASN A 241 -23.58 -8.42 -5.65
CA ASN A 241 -24.89 -8.41 -5.03
C ASN A 241 -25.12 -7.24 -4.07
N THR A 242 -24.06 -6.78 -3.37
CA THR A 242 -24.20 -5.77 -2.31
C THR A 242 -23.84 -4.37 -2.76
N LYS A 243 -22.92 -4.23 -3.71
CA LYS A 243 -22.44 -2.92 -4.17
C LYS A 243 -22.94 -2.56 -5.57
N GLY A 244 -23.84 -3.36 -6.12
CA GLY A 244 -24.51 -3.08 -7.38
C GLY A 244 -23.57 -3.07 -8.59
N PHE A 245 -22.45 -3.82 -8.53
CA PHE A 245 -21.55 -3.93 -9.64
C PHE A 245 -22.14 -4.75 -10.76
N ASN A 246 -22.86 -4.09 -11.64
CA ASN A 246 -23.21 -4.66 -12.93
C ASN A 246 -22.10 -4.31 -13.93
N ASP A 247 -20.91 -4.90 -13.75
CA ASP A 247 -19.77 -4.60 -14.59
C ASP A 247 -19.62 -5.68 -15.67
N MET A 248 -19.49 -5.23 -16.92
CA MET A 248 -19.23 -6.09 -18.08
C MET A 248 -18.03 -7.03 -17.90
N TRP A 249 -17.09 -6.70 -16.98
CA TRP A 249 -15.90 -7.52 -16.72
C TRP A 249 -16.22 -8.85 -16.03
N PHE A 250 -17.35 -8.93 -15.32
CA PHE A 250 -17.76 -10.11 -14.55
C PHE A 250 -18.94 -10.86 -15.22
N ASN A 251 -19.58 -10.26 -16.22
CA ASN A 251 -20.68 -10.88 -16.95
C ASN A 251 -20.19 -12.02 -17.84
N ASN A 252 -21.04 -13.01 -18.07
CA ASN A 252 -20.75 -14.17 -18.95
C ASN A 252 -21.26 -14.00 -20.39
N ASP A 253 -21.68 -12.80 -20.78
CA ASP A 253 -22.09 -12.51 -22.14
C ASP A 253 -20.91 -12.55 -23.13
N LEU A 254 -21.23 -12.61 -24.43
CA LEU A 254 -20.23 -12.70 -25.48
C LEU A 254 -19.28 -11.49 -25.53
N ALA A 255 -19.81 -10.29 -25.29
CA ALA A 255 -19.00 -9.05 -25.29
C ALA A 255 -17.97 -9.09 -24.18
N SER A 256 -18.36 -9.50 -22.98
CA SER A 256 -17.47 -9.67 -21.84
C SER A 256 -16.39 -10.73 -22.08
N LYS A 257 -16.73 -11.84 -22.78
CA LYS A 257 -15.74 -12.86 -23.16
C LYS A 257 -14.73 -12.32 -24.16
N ILE A 258 -15.15 -11.56 -25.16
CA ILE A 258 -14.27 -10.93 -26.15
C ILE A 258 -13.32 -9.94 -25.45
N ILE A 259 -13.85 -9.07 -24.59
CA ILE A 259 -13.06 -8.09 -23.85
C ILE A 259 -12.00 -8.77 -22.98
N ARG A 260 -12.35 -9.86 -22.27
CA ARG A 260 -11.38 -10.64 -21.48
C ARG A 260 -10.29 -11.29 -22.35
N SER A 261 -10.65 -11.74 -23.55
CA SER A 261 -9.68 -12.31 -24.49
C SER A 261 -8.70 -11.25 -25.01
N LEU A 262 -9.21 -10.07 -25.38
CA LEU A 262 -8.38 -8.93 -25.78
C LEU A 262 -7.48 -8.45 -24.62
N GLU A 263 -7.98 -8.42 -23.41
CA GLU A 263 -7.23 -8.14 -22.21
C GLU A 263 -6.09 -9.14 -22.00
N PHE A 264 -6.35 -10.43 -22.17
CA PHE A 264 -5.33 -11.47 -22.04
C PHE A 264 -4.19 -11.26 -23.07
N VAL A 265 -4.54 -10.97 -24.31
CA VAL A 265 -3.55 -10.66 -25.37
C VAL A 265 -2.77 -9.40 -25.02
N PHE A 266 -3.45 -8.31 -24.64
CA PHE A 266 -2.80 -7.05 -24.22
C PHE A 266 -1.79 -7.27 -23.11
N TRP A 267 -2.18 -7.97 -22.04
CA TRP A 267 -1.28 -8.23 -20.92
C TRP A 267 -0.18 -9.23 -21.27
N GLY A 268 -0.43 -10.15 -22.20
CA GLY A 268 0.60 -11.03 -22.77
C GLY A 268 1.68 -10.23 -23.49
N LEU A 269 1.28 -9.33 -24.38
CA LEU A 269 2.19 -8.43 -25.10
C LEU A 269 2.95 -7.51 -24.14
N MET A 270 2.26 -6.98 -23.12
CA MET A 270 2.88 -6.13 -22.10
C MET A 270 3.94 -6.86 -21.27
N ARG A 271 3.72 -8.14 -20.92
CA ARG A 271 4.75 -8.95 -20.24
C ARG A 271 5.99 -9.17 -21.11
N VAL A 272 5.82 -9.34 -22.40
CA VAL A 272 6.94 -9.47 -23.34
C VAL A 272 7.68 -8.14 -23.47
N SER A 273 6.96 -7.03 -23.64
CA SER A 273 7.58 -5.70 -23.75
C SER A 273 8.27 -5.26 -22.46
N THR A 274 7.71 -5.56 -21.28
CA THR A 274 8.39 -5.28 -20.00
C THR A 274 9.64 -6.13 -19.79
N LYS A 275 9.66 -7.39 -20.27
CA LYS A 275 10.88 -8.21 -20.30
C LYS A 275 11.93 -7.61 -21.22
N ILE A 276 11.55 -7.21 -22.44
CA ILE A 276 12.45 -6.55 -23.41
C ILE A 276 12.93 -5.22 -22.84
N PHE A 277 12.02 -4.41 -22.29
CA PHE A 277 12.36 -3.12 -21.67
C PHE A 277 13.26 -3.29 -20.44
N SER A 278 13.05 -4.31 -19.61
CA SER A 278 13.94 -4.61 -18.49
C SER A 278 15.33 -5.08 -18.93
N LEU A 279 15.45 -5.72 -20.08
CA LEU A 279 16.73 -6.08 -20.67
C LEU A 279 17.46 -4.86 -21.27
N LEU A 280 16.70 -3.87 -21.78
CA LEU A 280 17.24 -2.63 -22.32
C LEU A 280 17.54 -1.56 -21.26
N VAL A 281 16.79 -1.56 -20.15
CA VAL A 281 16.87 -0.57 -19.04
C VAL A 281 17.62 -1.12 -17.81
N ASN A 282 18.38 -2.18 -17.97
CA ASN A 282 19.19 -2.76 -16.87
C ASN A 282 20.24 -1.78 -16.28
N HIS A 283 20.11 -0.47 -16.49
CA HIS A 283 20.99 0.57 -15.97
C HIS A 283 20.32 1.72 -15.19
N SER A 284 19.02 1.71 -14.91
CA SER A 284 18.51 2.62 -13.89
C SER A 284 18.52 1.92 -12.52
N SER A 285 19.69 1.93 -11.95
CA SER A 285 19.99 1.39 -10.63
C SER A 285 19.17 2.11 -9.55
N ILE A 286 18.11 1.46 -9.07
CA ILE A 286 17.82 1.61 -7.64
C ILE A 286 19.10 1.15 -6.97
N PRO A 287 19.77 1.97 -6.14
CA PRO A 287 21.03 1.56 -5.54
C PRO A 287 20.80 0.23 -4.83
N ARG A 288 21.45 -0.84 -5.29
CA ARG A 288 21.38 -2.16 -4.65
C ARG A 288 21.59 -2.06 -3.14
N ALA A 289 22.36 -1.06 -2.70
CA ALA A 289 22.57 -0.69 -1.31
C ALA A 289 21.27 -0.35 -0.56
N LEU A 290 20.28 0.29 -1.19
CA LEU A 290 18.99 0.61 -0.54
C LEU A 290 18.12 -0.65 -0.37
N ILE A 291 18.09 -1.51 -1.40
CA ILE A 291 17.39 -2.80 -1.32
C ILE A 291 18.09 -3.72 -0.32
N PHE A 292 19.44 -3.80 -0.35
CA PHE A 292 20.20 -4.61 0.60
C PHE A 292 20.13 -4.11 2.03
N ARG A 293 20.11 -2.79 2.28
CA ARG A 293 19.89 -2.23 3.61
C ARG A 293 18.49 -2.55 4.15
N ALA A 294 17.48 -2.59 3.27
CA ALA A 294 16.12 -2.95 3.64
C ALA A 294 15.94 -4.47 3.90
N ILE A 295 16.85 -5.32 3.44
CA ILE A 295 16.72 -6.78 3.51
C ILE A 295 17.67 -7.40 4.56
N LYS A 296 18.73 -6.70 5.00
CA LYS A 296 19.64 -7.24 6.00
C LYS A 296 18.91 -7.52 7.31
N PRO A 297 18.99 -8.78 7.83
CA PRO A 297 18.55 -9.04 9.19
C PRO A 297 19.39 -8.16 10.15
N ILE A 298 18.73 -7.67 11.19
CA ILE A 298 19.40 -6.98 12.29
C ILE A 298 20.22 -8.05 13.01
N ASN A 299 21.48 -8.20 12.62
CA ASN A 299 22.41 -8.96 13.46
C ASN A 299 22.64 -8.09 14.70
N ASN A 300 21.99 -8.48 15.80
CA ASN A 300 22.31 -7.99 17.13
C ASN A 300 23.80 -8.28 17.40
N LYS A 301 24.62 -7.25 17.41
CA LYS A 301 25.85 -7.18 18.18
C LYS A 301 25.64 -6.21 19.32
#